data_6811d4085024ef7cd1c79bb70005df66
#
_entry.id   6811d4085024ef7cd1c79bb70005df66
#
_cell.length_a   1.000
_cell.length_b   1.000
_cell.length_c   1.000
_cell.angle_alpha   90.00
_cell.angle_beta   90.00
_cell.angle_gamma   90.00
#
_symmetry.space_group_name_H-M   'P 1'
#
loop_
_entity.id
_entity.type
_entity.pdbx_description
1 polymer ?
#
loop_
_entity_poly.entity_id
_entity_poly.type
_entity_poly.pdbx_seq_one_letter_code
_entity_poly.pdbx_strand_id
1 'polypeptide(L)'
;MATTRDFAPTRDGLKLRYEIRGAGDPLALIMGFSGSSRGWGDPFLNLIEKRFRTVLIDNRGTGESDKPDRPWTMNDMADDVAAVLDHAKIPRAHIYGISMGGMIAQQFALRHASRVRGLVLGCTTCGLQHGAPTNPENVGKLMPQPGMSPEEQARTAFSVACGTAFLNSKHGQDFINQQIADMGKYPITPMHTFTRQMEAIQGWDSHDQLGQIKAPTLIFHGDDDKLLPHANAEILQKGIPGSKVHILEGIGHMFFWEAPEESVRIPGDFVASVK
;
A
#
# COMPACT_ATOMS: atom_id res chain seq x y z
N MET A 1 11.97 21.59 0.58
CA MET A 1 10.76 21.95 1.38
C MET A 1 10.87 21.30 2.75
N ALA A 2 10.24 21.86 3.79
CA ALA A 2 10.35 21.27 5.13
C ALA A 2 9.59 19.94 5.19
N THR A 3 10.27 18.89 5.62
CA THR A 3 9.64 17.61 5.97
C THR A 3 9.06 17.73 7.37
N THR A 4 7.78 17.43 7.53
CA THR A 4 7.14 17.36 8.86
C THR A 4 6.93 15.91 9.23
N ARG A 5 7.43 15.50 10.41
CA ARG A 5 7.23 14.18 10.98
C ARG A 5 6.50 14.33 12.30
N ASP A 6 5.43 13.55 12.49
CA ASP A 6 4.58 13.65 13.69
C ASP A 6 3.85 12.33 13.96
N PHE A 7 3.13 12.26 15.08
CA PHE A 7 2.37 11.12 15.56
C PHE A 7 0.91 11.50 15.78
N ALA A 8 0.02 10.92 14.98
CA ALA A 8 -1.42 11.12 15.13
C ALA A 8 -1.99 10.16 16.19
N PRO A 9 -2.75 10.66 17.17
CA PRO A 9 -3.46 9.82 18.10
C PRO A 9 -4.68 9.19 17.40
N THR A 10 -4.90 7.89 17.60
CA THR A 10 -6.10 7.20 17.16
C THR A 10 -7.19 7.19 18.23
N ARG A 11 -8.42 6.85 17.83
CA ARG A 11 -9.56 6.75 18.75
C ARG A 11 -9.35 5.69 19.85
N ASP A 12 -8.61 4.62 19.55
CA ASP A 12 -8.29 3.51 20.45
C ASP A 12 -6.95 3.69 21.19
N GLY A 13 -6.39 4.91 21.15
CA GLY A 13 -5.25 5.34 21.98
C GLY A 13 -3.87 5.02 21.41
N LEU A 14 -3.78 4.56 20.16
CA LEU A 14 -2.49 4.34 19.51
C LEU A 14 -1.92 5.66 18.97
N LYS A 15 -0.61 5.67 18.74
CA LYS A 15 0.12 6.74 18.08
C LYS A 15 0.61 6.23 16.73
N LEU A 16 0.15 6.86 15.65
CA LEU A 16 0.54 6.50 14.30
C LEU A 16 1.49 7.53 13.73
N ARG A 17 2.67 7.06 13.39
CA ARG A 17 3.68 7.88 12.74
C ARG A 17 3.24 8.22 11.32
N TYR A 18 3.35 9.49 10.96
CA TYR A 18 3.25 9.94 9.58
C TYR A 18 4.31 10.98 9.25
N GLU A 19 4.53 11.17 7.97
CA GLU A 19 5.48 12.17 7.45
C GLU A 19 4.84 12.89 6.27
N ILE A 20 4.98 14.22 6.25
CA ILE A 20 4.52 15.05 5.14
C ILE A 20 5.74 15.54 4.37
N ARG A 21 5.77 15.31 3.05
CA ARG A 21 6.79 15.76 2.13
C ARG A 21 6.15 16.43 0.92
N GLY A 22 6.93 17.30 0.25
CA GLY A 22 6.46 17.98 -0.95
C GLY A 22 5.45 19.09 -0.69
N ALA A 23 4.75 19.50 -1.72
CA ALA A 23 3.74 20.56 -1.70
C ALA A 23 2.66 20.33 -2.77
N GLY A 24 1.56 21.07 -2.71
CA GLY A 24 0.44 20.95 -3.64
C GLY A 24 -0.73 20.17 -3.04
N ASP A 25 -1.46 19.47 -3.90
CA ASP A 25 -2.62 18.69 -3.48
C ASP A 25 -2.21 17.52 -2.56
N PRO A 26 -2.97 17.27 -1.47
CA PRO A 26 -2.65 16.21 -0.54
C PRO A 26 -2.90 14.81 -1.14
N LEU A 27 -1.91 13.94 -1.02
CA LEU A 27 -1.94 12.54 -1.45
C LEU A 27 -1.47 11.65 -0.30
N ALA A 28 -2.37 10.86 0.28
CA ALA A 28 -2.03 9.87 1.29
C ALA A 28 -1.54 8.58 0.63
N LEU A 29 -0.38 8.10 1.06
CA LEU A 29 0.27 6.87 0.59
C LEU A 29 0.14 5.79 1.66
N ILE A 30 -0.55 4.68 1.34
CA ILE A 30 -0.86 3.59 2.26
C ILE A 30 -0.15 2.33 1.78
N MET A 31 0.82 1.87 2.57
CA MET A 31 1.64 0.70 2.26
C MET A 31 0.86 -0.61 2.50
N GLY A 32 1.33 -1.69 1.87
CA GLY A 32 0.80 -3.03 1.99
C GLY A 32 1.22 -3.77 3.26
N PHE A 33 1.00 -5.07 3.24
CA PHE A 33 1.25 -6.01 4.34
C PHE A 33 2.67 -5.91 4.89
N SER A 34 2.79 -5.80 6.21
CA SER A 34 4.04 -5.67 6.98
C SER A 34 4.94 -4.48 6.63
N GLY A 35 4.65 -3.75 5.57
CA GLY A 35 5.47 -2.64 5.09
C GLY A 35 5.22 -1.34 5.86
N SER A 36 6.30 -0.60 6.17
CA SER A 36 6.22 0.80 6.62
C SER A 36 6.22 1.77 5.43
N SER A 37 5.96 3.04 5.67
CA SER A 37 6.03 4.10 4.65
C SER A 37 7.37 4.17 3.91
N ARG A 38 8.45 3.66 4.50
CA ARG A 38 9.77 3.55 3.87
C ARG A 38 9.80 2.56 2.72
N GLY A 39 8.91 1.56 2.75
CA GLY A 39 8.79 0.55 1.69
C GLY A 39 8.46 1.11 0.31
N TRP A 40 7.97 2.35 0.19
CA TRP A 40 7.80 3.00 -1.11
C TRP A 40 9.11 3.19 -1.88
N GLY A 41 10.24 3.31 -1.17
CA GLY A 41 11.56 3.49 -1.74
C GLY A 41 11.84 4.92 -2.23
N ASP A 42 13.09 5.34 -2.11
CA ASP A 42 13.50 6.70 -2.48
C ASP A 42 13.25 7.06 -3.95
N PRO A 43 13.45 6.14 -4.94
CA PRO A 43 13.16 6.48 -6.34
C PRO A 43 11.72 6.95 -6.56
N PHE A 44 10.73 6.22 -6.02
CA PHE A 44 9.32 6.61 -6.10
C PHE A 44 9.04 7.88 -5.29
N LEU A 45 9.51 7.96 -4.04
CA LEU A 45 9.24 9.08 -3.15
C LEU A 45 9.80 10.40 -3.68
N ASN A 46 11.02 10.40 -4.22
CA ASN A 46 11.66 11.57 -4.80
C ASN A 46 10.94 12.11 -6.05
N LEU A 47 10.17 11.28 -6.73
CA LEU A 47 9.36 11.68 -7.88
C LEU A 47 7.99 12.20 -7.45
N ILE A 48 7.29 11.48 -6.56
CA ILE A 48 5.91 11.80 -6.19
C ILE A 48 5.83 13.10 -5.36
N GLU A 49 6.80 13.37 -4.48
CA GLU A 49 6.86 14.59 -3.65
C GLU A 49 7.10 15.88 -4.44
N LYS A 50 7.59 15.78 -5.68
CA LYS A 50 7.69 16.93 -6.60
C LYS A 50 6.33 17.37 -7.14
N ARG A 51 5.32 16.49 -7.06
CA ARG A 51 3.99 16.69 -7.65
C ARG A 51 2.91 16.93 -6.60
N PHE A 52 3.07 16.33 -5.41
CA PHE A 52 2.03 16.30 -4.38
C PHE A 52 2.59 16.63 -3.00
N ARG A 53 1.72 17.13 -2.13
CA ARG A 53 1.93 17.12 -0.69
C ARG A 53 1.63 15.70 -0.20
N THR A 54 2.63 14.84 -0.15
CA THR A 54 2.48 13.43 0.24
C THR A 54 2.33 13.29 1.74
N VAL A 55 1.40 12.43 2.18
CA VAL A 55 1.22 11.99 3.56
C VAL A 55 1.59 10.52 3.62
N LEU A 56 2.79 10.23 4.12
CA LEU A 56 3.36 8.91 4.26
C LEU A 56 2.95 8.34 5.61
N ILE A 57 2.16 7.28 5.64
CA ILE A 57 1.60 6.71 6.86
C ILE A 57 2.29 5.39 7.17
N ASP A 58 2.82 5.24 8.39
CA ASP A 58 3.14 3.93 8.93
C ASP A 58 1.84 3.33 9.49
N ASN A 59 1.34 2.28 8.87
CA ASN A 59 0.14 1.59 9.36
C ASN A 59 0.37 1.07 10.79
N ARG A 60 -0.73 0.91 11.59
CA ARG A 60 -0.63 0.24 12.89
C ARG A 60 0.16 -1.07 12.77
N GLY A 61 1.07 -1.29 13.69
CA GLY A 61 1.94 -2.47 13.71
C GLY A 61 3.24 -2.33 12.92
N THR A 62 3.44 -1.28 12.10
CA THR A 62 4.62 -1.15 11.25
C THR A 62 5.41 0.12 11.54
N GLY A 63 6.63 0.19 11.03
CA GLY A 63 7.50 1.36 11.13
C GLY A 63 7.66 1.89 12.55
N GLU A 64 7.45 3.19 12.72
CA GLU A 64 7.52 3.86 14.03
C GLU A 64 6.14 4.00 14.70
N SER A 65 5.05 3.50 14.06
CA SER A 65 3.73 3.44 14.67
C SER A 65 3.64 2.41 15.79
N ASP A 66 2.70 2.58 16.71
CA ASP A 66 2.44 1.63 17.79
C ASP A 66 2.09 0.25 17.22
N LYS A 67 2.53 -0.80 17.93
CA LYS A 67 2.45 -2.20 17.54
C LYS A 67 1.65 -3.03 18.54
N PRO A 68 0.31 -2.82 18.61
CA PRO A 68 -0.53 -3.54 19.58
C PRO A 68 -0.57 -5.04 19.23
N ASP A 69 -0.54 -5.90 20.26
CA ASP A 69 -0.80 -7.33 20.11
C ASP A 69 -2.24 -7.64 20.55
N ARG A 70 -3.19 -7.10 19.81
CA ARG A 70 -4.64 -7.39 19.92
C ARG A 70 -5.24 -7.37 18.53
N PRO A 71 -6.35 -8.07 18.27
CA PRO A 71 -7.01 -8.04 16.97
C PRO A 71 -7.43 -6.63 16.57
N TRP A 72 -7.35 -6.35 15.28
CA TRP A 72 -7.92 -5.19 14.63
C TRP A 72 -8.49 -5.56 13.26
N THR A 73 -9.24 -4.67 12.67
CA THR A 73 -9.94 -4.88 11.39
C THR A 73 -9.49 -3.87 10.34
N MET A 74 -9.89 -4.08 9.08
CA MET A 74 -9.72 -3.06 8.03
C MET A 74 -10.50 -1.78 8.33
N ASN A 75 -11.59 -1.86 9.10
CA ASN A 75 -12.30 -0.66 9.60
C ASN A 75 -11.40 0.18 10.50
N ASP A 76 -10.70 -0.45 11.44
CA ASP A 76 -9.78 0.25 12.33
C ASP A 76 -8.65 0.91 11.54
N MET A 77 -8.10 0.21 10.54
CA MET A 77 -7.03 0.75 9.70
C MET A 77 -7.51 1.89 8.78
N ALA A 78 -8.76 1.85 8.31
CA ALA A 78 -9.37 2.96 7.59
C ALA A 78 -9.60 4.19 8.50
N ASP A 79 -10.05 3.97 9.73
CA ASP A 79 -10.23 5.03 10.72
C ASP A 79 -8.86 5.63 11.15
N ASP A 80 -7.78 4.84 11.11
CA ASP A 80 -6.41 5.32 11.30
C ASP A 80 -6.00 6.35 10.25
N VAL A 81 -6.30 6.08 8.98
CA VAL A 81 -6.05 7.05 7.90
C VAL A 81 -6.81 8.34 8.15
N ALA A 82 -8.07 8.25 8.61
CA ALA A 82 -8.86 9.42 8.98
C ALA A 82 -8.20 10.21 10.13
N ALA A 83 -7.74 9.52 11.18
CA ALA A 83 -7.07 10.14 12.33
C ALA A 83 -5.79 10.87 11.93
N VAL A 84 -4.98 10.27 11.04
CA VAL A 84 -3.78 10.91 10.50
C VAL A 84 -4.13 12.17 9.71
N LEU A 85 -5.12 12.10 8.81
CA LEU A 85 -5.55 13.26 8.02
C LEU A 85 -6.13 14.38 8.90
N ASP A 86 -6.87 14.04 9.96
CA ASP A 86 -7.43 15.00 10.93
C ASP A 86 -6.30 15.70 11.69
N HIS A 87 -5.34 14.93 12.22
CA HIS A 87 -4.20 15.49 12.95
C HIS A 87 -3.34 16.40 12.05
N ALA A 88 -3.17 16.00 10.77
CA ALA A 88 -2.47 16.78 9.76
C ALA A 88 -3.27 17.99 9.23
N LYS A 89 -4.51 18.18 9.71
CA LYS A 89 -5.46 19.24 9.26
C LYS A 89 -5.72 19.19 7.76
N ILE A 90 -5.89 17.98 7.22
CA ILE A 90 -6.17 17.72 5.81
C ILE A 90 -7.62 17.23 5.70
N PRO A 91 -8.59 18.08 5.31
CA PRO A 91 -10.00 17.70 5.27
C PRO A 91 -10.32 16.69 4.18
N ARG A 92 -9.59 16.72 3.06
CA ARG A 92 -9.76 15.79 1.92
C ARG A 92 -8.42 15.55 1.25
N ALA A 93 -8.19 14.31 0.79
CA ALA A 93 -6.95 13.93 0.10
C ALA A 93 -7.25 12.98 -1.07
N HIS A 94 -6.33 12.89 -2.02
CA HIS A 94 -6.21 11.72 -2.87
C HIS A 94 -5.65 10.58 -2.04
N ILE A 95 -6.07 9.35 -2.30
CA ILE A 95 -5.64 8.16 -1.58
C ILE A 95 -4.98 7.20 -2.57
N TYR A 96 -3.76 6.80 -2.30
CA TYR A 96 -3.02 5.82 -3.08
C TYR A 96 -2.61 4.67 -2.15
N GLY A 97 -3.33 3.57 -2.21
CA GLY A 97 -3.06 2.36 -1.44
C GLY A 97 -2.62 1.20 -2.33
N ILE A 98 -1.62 0.43 -1.85
CA ILE A 98 -1.12 -0.75 -2.56
C ILE A 98 -1.36 -2.01 -1.74
N SER A 99 -1.70 -3.13 -2.40
CA SER A 99 -1.88 -4.43 -1.76
C SER A 99 -2.88 -4.35 -0.60
N MET A 100 -2.53 -4.75 0.63
CA MET A 100 -3.33 -4.49 1.83
C MET A 100 -3.66 -3.00 2.00
N GLY A 101 -2.75 -2.09 1.64
CA GLY A 101 -3.03 -0.65 1.64
C GLY A 101 -4.14 -0.26 0.67
N GLY A 102 -4.30 -1.00 -0.44
CA GLY A 102 -5.43 -0.86 -1.36
C GLY A 102 -6.75 -1.36 -0.75
N MET A 103 -6.73 -2.39 0.10
CA MET A 103 -7.89 -2.83 0.87
C MET A 103 -8.29 -1.77 1.89
N ILE A 104 -7.31 -1.19 2.60
CA ILE A 104 -7.51 -0.07 3.52
C ILE A 104 -8.10 1.14 2.78
N ALA A 105 -7.58 1.45 1.59
CA ALA A 105 -8.05 2.58 0.77
C ALA A 105 -9.50 2.39 0.29
N GLN A 106 -9.89 1.16 -0.09
CA GLN A 106 -11.28 0.82 -0.39
C GLN A 106 -12.17 1.02 0.83
N GLN A 107 -11.75 0.48 1.98
CA GLN A 107 -12.50 0.61 3.22
C GLN A 107 -12.61 2.09 3.68
N PHE A 108 -11.55 2.86 3.47
CA PHE A 108 -11.56 4.31 3.71
C PHE A 108 -12.55 5.03 2.79
N ALA A 109 -12.58 4.69 1.52
CA ALA A 109 -13.51 5.28 0.55
C ALA A 109 -14.98 4.94 0.85
N LEU A 110 -15.24 3.76 1.43
CA LEU A 110 -16.58 3.35 1.86
C LEU A 110 -17.02 4.07 3.16
N ARG A 111 -16.14 4.18 4.14
CA ARG A 111 -16.46 4.75 5.47
C ARG A 111 -16.35 6.27 5.53
N HIS A 112 -15.42 6.84 4.77
CA HIS A 112 -15.05 8.26 4.79
C HIS A 112 -15.15 8.90 3.41
N ALA A 113 -16.20 8.59 2.65
CA ALA A 113 -16.36 8.96 1.24
C ALA A 113 -16.15 10.46 0.99
N SER A 114 -16.62 11.34 1.88
CA SER A 114 -16.45 12.80 1.75
C SER A 114 -14.99 13.27 1.88
N ARG A 115 -14.11 12.41 2.38
CA ARG A 115 -12.68 12.69 2.59
C ARG A 115 -11.82 12.33 1.37
N VAL A 116 -12.35 11.56 0.41
CA VAL A 116 -11.62 11.10 -0.78
C VAL A 116 -11.87 12.07 -1.94
N ARG A 117 -10.77 12.55 -2.57
CA ARG A 117 -10.81 13.31 -3.82
C ARG A 117 -10.72 12.37 -5.01
N GLY A 118 -9.72 11.52 -5.04
CA GLY A 118 -9.51 10.49 -6.05
C GLY A 118 -8.82 9.30 -5.40
N LEU A 119 -9.04 8.12 -5.93
CA LEU A 119 -8.60 6.84 -5.37
C LEU A 119 -7.70 6.11 -6.36
N VAL A 120 -6.53 5.68 -5.92
CA VAL A 120 -5.63 4.79 -6.66
C VAL A 120 -5.50 3.48 -5.90
N LEU A 121 -5.88 2.40 -6.54
CA LEU A 121 -5.86 1.04 -6.02
C LEU A 121 -4.77 0.25 -6.74
N GLY A 122 -3.59 0.13 -6.12
CA GLY A 122 -2.43 -0.56 -6.68
C GLY A 122 -2.35 -2.01 -6.24
N CYS A 123 -2.16 -2.96 -7.17
CA CYS A 123 -1.90 -4.40 -6.93
C CYS A 123 -2.73 -4.96 -5.75
N THR A 124 -4.04 -4.75 -5.77
CA THR A 124 -4.95 -5.09 -4.66
C THR A 124 -6.14 -5.93 -5.11
N THR A 125 -6.94 -6.37 -4.16
CA THR A 125 -8.15 -7.17 -4.36
C THR A 125 -9.32 -6.58 -3.56
N CYS A 126 -10.53 -7.04 -3.83
CA CYS A 126 -11.72 -6.71 -3.03
C CYS A 126 -11.90 -7.61 -1.79
N GLY A 127 -11.01 -8.57 -1.59
CA GLY A 127 -11.05 -9.56 -0.52
C GLY A 127 -10.63 -10.93 -1.01
N LEU A 128 -10.34 -11.85 -0.09
CA LEU A 128 -9.88 -13.19 -0.46
C LEU A 128 -11.01 -14.11 -0.96
N GLN A 129 -12.24 -13.82 -0.55
CA GLN A 129 -13.40 -14.64 -0.89
C GLN A 129 -13.86 -14.44 -2.35
N HIS A 130 -13.85 -13.18 -2.83
CA HIS A 130 -14.34 -12.81 -4.16
C HIS A 130 -13.22 -12.32 -5.10
N GLY A 131 -12.01 -12.20 -4.59
CA GLY A 131 -10.84 -11.88 -5.40
C GLY A 131 -10.37 -13.04 -6.25
N ALA A 132 -9.50 -12.76 -7.22
CA ALA A 132 -8.82 -13.79 -7.98
C ALA A 132 -7.97 -14.68 -7.06
N PRO A 133 -7.98 -16.00 -7.25
CA PRO A 133 -7.25 -16.93 -6.40
C PRO A 133 -5.76 -16.62 -6.35
N THR A 134 -5.19 -16.55 -5.15
CA THR A 134 -3.76 -16.41 -4.92
C THR A 134 -3.09 -17.78 -4.83
N ASN A 135 -1.79 -17.84 -5.14
CA ASN A 135 -1.01 -19.04 -4.87
C ASN A 135 -0.61 -19.06 -3.38
N PRO A 136 -1.10 -20.04 -2.57
CA PRO A 136 -0.78 -20.09 -1.14
C PRO A 136 0.72 -20.21 -0.85
N GLU A 137 1.49 -20.88 -1.72
CA GLU A 137 2.94 -21.00 -1.57
C GLU A 137 3.61 -19.62 -1.68
N ASN A 138 3.20 -18.79 -2.65
CA ASN A 138 3.73 -17.45 -2.81
C ASN A 138 3.37 -16.55 -1.62
N VAL A 139 2.13 -16.63 -1.14
CA VAL A 139 1.70 -15.90 0.07
C VAL A 139 2.49 -16.37 1.30
N GLY A 140 2.74 -17.68 1.42
CA GLY A 140 3.56 -18.26 2.49
C GLY A 140 4.99 -17.71 2.54
N LYS A 141 5.58 -17.35 1.39
CA LYS A 141 6.91 -16.76 1.30
C LYS A 141 7.01 -15.34 1.90
N LEU A 142 5.88 -14.66 2.09
CA LEU A 142 5.85 -13.36 2.79
C LEU A 142 5.93 -13.52 4.31
N MET A 143 5.58 -14.69 4.83
CA MET A 143 5.58 -14.93 6.27
C MET A 143 6.98 -15.31 6.76
N PRO A 144 7.44 -14.76 7.91
CA PRO A 144 8.70 -15.17 8.51
C PRO A 144 8.74 -16.67 8.74
N GLN A 145 9.81 -17.33 8.28
CA GLN A 145 9.99 -18.77 8.41
C GLN A 145 10.98 -19.09 9.52
N PRO A 146 10.74 -20.13 10.35
CA PRO A 146 11.68 -20.56 11.36
C PRO A 146 13.04 -20.92 10.76
N GLY A 147 14.12 -20.41 11.35
CA GLY A 147 15.49 -20.72 10.96
C GLY A 147 16.06 -19.87 9.82
N MET A 148 15.26 -19.06 9.13
CA MET A 148 15.78 -18.11 8.16
C MET A 148 16.34 -16.87 8.84
N SER A 149 17.46 -16.37 8.33
CA SER A 149 17.95 -15.04 8.68
C SER A 149 17.04 -13.95 8.09
N PRO A 150 17.06 -12.72 8.62
CA PRO A 150 16.29 -11.59 8.06
C PRO A 150 16.59 -11.35 6.57
N GLU A 151 17.85 -11.54 6.14
CA GLU A 151 18.24 -11.42 4.73
C GLU A 151 17.59 -12.51 3.87
N GLU A 152 17.66 -13.78 4.27
CA GLU A 152 17.04 -14.89 3.54
C GLU A 152 15.54 -14.72 3.45
N GLN A 153 14.90 -14.27 4.52
CA GLN A 153 13.48 -13.97 4.54
C GLN A 153 13.12 -12.85 3.55
N ALA A 154 13.89 -11.78 3.51
CA ALA A 154 13.67 -10.67 2.58
C ALA A 154 13.84 -11.12 1.13
N ARG A 155 14.91 -11.87 0.80
CA ARG A 155 15.12 -12.40 -0.56
C ARG A 155 14.00 -13.33 -0.98
N THR A 156 13.51 -14.16 -0.07
CA THR A 156 12.38 -15.07 -0.31
C THR A 156 11.10 -14.27 -0.61
N ALA A 157 10.80 -13.25 0.18
CA ALA A 157 9.65 -12.38 -0.06
C ALA A 157 9.76 -11.62 -1.39
N PHE A 158 10.91 -11.03 -1.71
CA PHE A 158 11.12 -10.30 -2.96
C PHE A 158 11.06 -11.20 -4.19
N SER A 159 11.43 -12.49 -4.09
CA SER A 159 11.34 -13.45 -5.19
C SER A 159 9.91 -13.65 -5.73
N VAL A 160 8.91 -13.35 -4.92
CA VAL A 160 7.49 -13.44 -5.28
C VAL A 160 6.80 -12.08 -5.39
N ALA A 161 7.39 -11.04 -4.79
CA ALA A 161 6.85 -9.69 -4.85
C ALA A 161 7.31 -8.91 -6.10
N CYS A 162 8.48 -9.21 -6.64
CA CYS A 162 8.99 -8.53 -7.84
C CYS A 162 8.74 -9.36 -9.09
N GLY A 163 8.63 -8.65 -10.22
CA GLY A 163 8.47 -9.24 -11.54
C GLY A 163 9.73 -9.97 -12.01
N THR A 164 9.55 -10.94 -12.90
CA THR A 164 10.61 -11.83 -13.37
C THR A 164 11.75 -11.06 -14.07
N ALA A 165 11.40 -10.08 -14.90
CA ALA A 165 12.38 -9.25 -15.59
C ALA A 165 13.25 -8.43 -14.63
N PHE A 166 12.61 -7.82 -13.61
CA PHE A 166 13.31 -7.05 -12.58
C PHE A 166 14.26 -7.94 -11.77
N LEU A 167 13.79 -9.09 -11.30
CA LEU A 167 14.60 -10.06 -10.56
C LEU A 167 15.85 -10.52 -11.33
N ASN A 168 15.74 -10.66 -12.64
CA ASN A 168 16.85 -11.11 -13.49
C ASN A 168 17.76 -9.97 -13.97
N SER A 169 17.39 -8.72 -13.75
CA SER A 169 18.19 -7.56 -14.15
C SER A 169 19.26 -7.21 -13.13
N LYS A 170 20.40 -6.68 -13.60
CA LYS A 170 21.44 -6.15 -12.72
C LYS A 170 20.88 -5.02 -11.83
N HIS A 171 20.07 -4.13 -12.38
CA HIS A 171 19.44 -3.03 -11.66
C HIS A 171 18.57 -3.54 -10.50
N GLY A 172 17.70 -4.53 -10.76
CA GLY A 172 16.84 -5.12 -9.74
C GLY A 172 17.63 -5.82 -8.63
N GLN A 173 18.67 -6.56 -9.00
CA GLN A 173 19.55 -7.20 -8.01
C GLN A 173 20.29 -6.19 -7.13
N ASP A 174 20.85 -5.14 -7.73
CA ASP A 174 21.53 -4.07 -6.99
C ASP A 174 20.53 -3.35 -6.05
N PHE A 175 19.32 -3.08 -6.52
CA PHE A 175 18.26 -2.45 -5.73
C PHE A 175 17.84 -3.33 -4.53
N ILE A 176 17.59 -4.62 -4.77
CA ILE A 176 17.23 -5.58 -3.70
C ILE A 176 18.35 -5.67 -2.66
N ASN A 177 19.60 -5.76 -3.10
CA ASN A 177 20.76 -5.79 -2.20
C ASN A 177 20.82 -4.53 -1.33
N GLN A 178 20.55 -3.36 -1.91
CA GLN A 178 20.48 -2.11 -1.16
C GLN A 178 19.33 -2.10 -0.14
N GLN A 179 18.13 -2.57 -0.52
CA GLN A 179 17.00 -2.67 0.41
C GLN A 179 17.33 -3.58 1.61
N ILE A 180 17.98 -4.70 1.36
CA ILE A 180 18.41 -5.64 2.40
C ILE A 180 19.47 -5.00 3.31
N ALA A 181 20.46 -4.32 2.75
CA ALA A 181 21.50 -3.62 3.52
C ALA A 181 20.89 -2.51 4.42
N ASP A 182 19.79 -1.93 4.00
CA ASP A 182 19.13 -0.85 4.73
C ASP A 182 18.10 -1.34 5.78
N MET A 183 17.74 -2.63 5.79
CA MET A 183 16.74 -3.18 6.72
C MET A 183 17.04 -2.88 8.19
N GLY A 184 18.30 -2.98 8.59
CA GLY A 184 18.72 -2.72 9.97
C GLY A 184 18.62 -1.26 10.43
N LYS A 185 18.35 -0.33 9.51
CA LYS A 185 18.21 1.11 9.80
C LYS A 185 16.81 1.48 10.31
N TYR A 186 15.84 0.57 10.23
CA TYR A 186 14.43 0.83 10.50
C TYR A 186 13.87 -0.14 11.53
N PRO A 187 12.82 0.25 12.29
CA PRO A 187 12.15 -0.64 13.21
C PRO A 187 11.63 -1.90 12.52
N ILE A 188 11.95 -3.05 13.09
CA ILE A 188 11.48 -4.35 12.60
C ILE A 188 9.98 -4.48 12.88
N THR A 189 9.22 -4.99 11.91
CA THR A 189 7.83 -5.39 12.10
C THR A 189 7.79 -6.68 12.93
N PRO A 190 7.18 -6.68 14.13
CA PRO A 190 7.17 -7.86 14.99
C PRO A 190 6.23 -8.96 14.48
N MET A 191 6.49 -10.21 14.85
CA MET A 191 5.73 -11.37 14.39
C MET A 191 4.21 -11.25 14.62
N HIS A 192 3.81 -10.75 15.80
CA HIS A 192 2.38 -10.58 16.07
C HIS A 192 1.69 -9.63 15.08
N THR A 193 2.40 -8.62 14.55
CA THR A 193 1.84 -7.75 13.50
C THR A 193 1.49 -8.51 12.23
N PHE A 194 2.38 -9.41 11.76
CA PHE A 194 2.08 -10.27 10.61
C PHE A 194 0.78 -11.05 10.83
N THR A 195 0.63 -11.65 12.01
CA THR A 195 -0.58 -12.41 12.38
C THR A 195 -1.80 -11.50 12.37
N ARG A 196 -1.74 -10.34 13.05
CA ARG A 196 -2.89 -9.42 13.15
C ARG A 196 -3.31 -8.81 11.83
N GLN A 197 -2.35 -8.45 10.97
CA GLN A 197 -2.65 -7.96 9.63
C GLN A 197 -3.25 -9.06 8.75
N MET A 198 -2.75 -10.31 8.84
CA MET A 198 -3.33 -11.43 8.11
C MET A 198 -4.77 -11.73 8.57
N GLU A 199 -5.03 -11.69 9.87
CA GLU A 199 -6.39 -11.82 10.42
C GLU A 199 -7.32 -10.72 9.87
N ALA A 200 -6.84 -9.47 9.81
CA ALA A 200 -7.61 -8.37 9.26
C ALA A 200 -7.90 -8.54 7.76
N ILE A 201 -6.93 -9.07 6.98
CA ILE A 201 -7.10 -9.39 5.56
C ILE A 201 -8.13 -10.50 5.39
N GLN A 202 -8.01 -11.60 6.15
CA GLN A 202 -8.89 -12.76 6.05
C GLN A 202 -10.33 -12.45 6.47
N GLY A 203 -10.51 -11.55 7.43
CA GLY A 203 -11.82 -11.13 7.93
C GLY A 203 -12.50 -10.02 7.10
N TRP A 204 -11.93 -9.63 5.95
CA TRP A 204 -12.41 -8.51 5.17
C TRP A 204 -12.74 -8.89 3.72
N ASP A 205 -13.85 -8.35 3.25
CA ASP A 205 -14.27 -8.38 1.85
C ASP A 205 -15.14 -7.17 1.55
N SER A 206 -14.88 -6.49 0.44
CA SER A 206 -15.60 -5.31 0.00
C SER A 206 -16.45 -5.54 -1.26
N HIS A 207 -16.43 -6.76 -1.81
CA HIS A 207 -17.02 -7.07 -3.11
C HIS A 207 -18.43 -6.49 -3.28
N ASP A 208 -19.33 -6.80 -2.34
CA ASP A 208 -20.74 -6.37 -2.42
C ASP A 208 -20.93 -4.84 -2.15
N GLN A 209 -19.87 -4.17 -1.72
CA GLN A 209 -19.88 -2.74 -1.41
C GLN A 209 -19.14 -1.90 -2.47
N LEU A 210 -18.43 -2.51 -3.44
CA LEU A 210 -17.64 -1.79 -4.45
C LEU A 210 -18.48 -0.73 -5.20
N GLY A 211 -19.74 -1.00 -5.49
CA GLY A 211 -20.67 -0.06 -6.14
C GLY A 211 -20.98 1.20 -5.32
N GLN A 212 -20.61 1.22 -4.03
CA GLN A 212 -20.80 2.38 -3.14
C GLN A 212 -19.58 3.32 -3.18
N ILE A 213 -18.45 2.91 -3.74
CA ILE A 213 -17.27 3.77 -3.93
C ILE A 213 -17.59 4.81 -5.00
N LYS A 214 -17.68 6.09 -4.60
CA LYS A 214 -18.09 7.21 -5.48
C LYS A 214 -16.91 8.04 -5.98
N ALA A 215 -15.76 7.91 -5.33
CA ALA A 215 -14.56 8.64 -5.73
C ALA A 215 -14.10 8.17 -7.12
N PRO A 216 -13.67 9.07 -8.01
CA PRO A 216 -12.98 8.69 -9.23
C PRO A 216 -11.83 7.75 -8.88
N THR A 217 -11.80 6.57 -9.53
CA THR A 217 -10.88 5.49 -9.16
C THR A 217 -10.03 5.05 -10.33
N LEU A 218 -8.71 4.94 -10.10
CA LEU A 218 -7.76 4.24 -10.96
C LEU A 218 -7.33 2.95 -10.29
N ILE A 219 -7.45 1.85 -11.01
CA ILE A 219 -6.91 0.55 -10.64
C ILE A 219 -5.62 0.36 -11.41
N PHE A 220 -4.52 0.08 -10.69
CA PHE A 220 -3.17 0.07 -11.23
C PHE A 220 -2.45 -1.23 -10.83
N HIS A 221 -2.06 -2.06 -11.80
CA HIS A 221 -1.59 -3.42 -11.53
C HIS A 221 -0.47 -3.81 -12.48
N GLY A 222 0.47 -4.65 -12.03
CA GLY A 222 1.43 -5.33 -12.90
C GLY A 222 0.92 -6.70 -13.32
N ASP A 223 1.18 -7.13 -14.54
CA ASP A 223 0.68 -8.43 -15.06
C ASP A 223 1.54 -9.63 -14.62
N ASP A 224 2.80 -9.41 -14.17
CA ASP A 224 3.65 -10.44 -13.55
C ASP A 224 3.57 -10.43 -12.01
N ASP A 225 2.44 -9.97 -11.44
CA ASP A 225 2.17 -10.01 -10.01
C ASP A 225 1.87 -11.46 -9.56
N LYS A 226 2.82 -12.06 -8.84
CA LYS A 226 2.74 -13.44 -8.34
C LYS A 226 2.04 -13.57 -7.00
N LEU A 227 1.72 -12.44 -6.34
CA LEU A 227 1.03 -12.40 -5.04
C LEU A 227 -0.47 -12.21 -5.20
N LEU A 228 -0.87 -11.18 -5.94
CA LEU A 228 -2.26 -10.87 -6.24
C LEU A 228 -2.43 -10.81 -7.76
N PRO A 229 -3.00 -11.83 -8.40
CA PRO A 229 -3.15 -11.86 -9.85
C PRO A 229 -3.84 -10.61 -10.39
N HIS A 230 -3.35 -10.07 -11.52
CA HIS A 230 -3.90 -8.87 -12.15
C HIS A 230 -5.38 -9.00 -12.57
N ALA A 231 -5.92 -10.23 -12.64
CA ALA A 231 -7.35 -10.49 -12.78
C ALA A 231 -8.21 -9.79 -11.69
N ASN A 232 -7.62 -9.47 -10.52
CA ASN A 232 -8.27 -8.63 -9.52
C ASN A 232 -8.60 -7.23 -10.05
N ALA A 233 -7.83 -6.70 -10.99
CA ALA A 233 -8.11 -5.39 -11.58
C ALA A 233 -9.44 -5.39 -12.35
N GLU A 234 -9.77 -6.48 -13.05
CA GLU A 234 -11.07 -6.62 -13.74
C GLU A 234 -12.24 -6.74 -12.75
N ILE A 235 -12.04 -7.49 -11.66
CA ILE A 235 -13.07 -7.65 -10.61
C ILE A 235 -13.40 -6.28 -10.00
N LEU A 236 -12.36 -5.53 -9.62
CA LEU A 236 -12.51 -4.19 -9.08
C LEU A 236 -13.15 -3.22 -10.08
N GLN A 237 -12.75 -3.29 -11.36
CA GLN A 237 -13.33 -2.45 -12.42
C GLN A 237 -14.82 -2.70 -12.64
N LYS A 238 -15.21 -3.98 -12.63
CA LYS A 238 -16.63 -4.36 -12.76
C LYS A 238 -17.45 -3.89 -11.56
N GLY A 239 -16.85 -3.91 -10.37
CA GLY A 239 -17.53 -3.52 -9.13
C GLY A 239 -17.59 -2.02 -8.88
N ILE A 240 -16.56 -1.23 -9.27
CA ILE A 240 -16.46 0.21 -9.00
C ILE A 240 -16.89 1.01 -10.23
N PRO A 241 -18.05 1.69 -10.20
CA PRO A 241 -18.58 2.40 -11.36
C PRO A 241 -17.64 3.52 -11.84
N GLY A 242 -17.36 3.55 -13.14
CA GLY A 242 -16.54 4.60 -13.76
C GLY A 242 -15.05 4.51 -13.47
N SER A 243 -14.60 3.45 -12.80
CA SER A 243 -13.16 3.23 -12.56
C SER A 243 -12.41 2.98 -13.87
N LYS A 244 -11.14 3.38 -13.88
CA LYS A 244 -10.18 3.11 -14.98
C LYS A 244 -9.20 2.04 -14.54
N VAL A 245 -8.72 1.23 -15.48
CA VAL A 245 -7.67 0.24 -15.26
C VAL A 245 -6.45 0.61 -16.07
N HIS A 246 -5.28 0.43 -15.47
CA HIS A 246 -4.00 0.46 -16.16
C HIS A 246 -3.15 -0.71 -15.71
N ILE A 247 -2.72 -1.53 -16.67
CA ILE A 247 -1.84 -2.69 -16.42
C ILE A 247 -0.43 -2.35 -16.92
N LEU A 248 0.56 -2.62 -16.07
CA LEU A 248 1.97 -2.51 -16.40
C LEU A 248 2.47 -3.88 -16.89
N GLU A 249 2.96 -3.93 -18.13
CA GLU A 249 3.43 -5.16 -18.76
C GLU A 249 4.80 -5.59 -18.21
N GLY A 250 4.93 -6.86 -17.83
CA GLY A 250 6.15 -7.48 -17.32
C GLY A 250 6.54 -7.04 -15.90
N ILE A 251 5.66 -6.31 -15.19
CA ILE A 251 5.91 -5.74 -13.87
C ILE A 251 5.19 -6.56 -12.79
N GLY A 252 5.85 -6.74 -11.65
CA GLY A 252 5.33 -7.49 -10.51
C GLY A 252 4.54 -6.65 -9.51
N HIS A 253 4.40 -7.19 -8.29
CA HIS A 253 3.69 -6.57 -7.18
C HIS A 253 4.32 -5.27 -6.72
N MET A 254 5.66 -5.18 -6.78
CA MET A 254 6.44 -4.01 -6.33
C MET A 254 6.65 -3.00 -7.47
N PHE A 255 5.62 -2.73 -8.26
CA PHE A 255 5.66 -1.88 -9.44
C PHE A 255 6.29 -0.49 -9.17
N PHE A 256 6.16 0.06 -7.97
CA PHE A 256 6.76 1.33 -7.57
C PHE A 256 8.30 1.27 -7.38
N TRP A 257 8.88 0.05 -7.30
CA TRP A 257 10.32 -0.19 -7.35
C TRP A 257 10.78 -0.47 -8.78
N GLU A 258 9.96 -1.23 -9.52
CA GLU A 258 10.30 -1.76 -10.84
C GLU A 258 10.15 -0.70 -11.94
N ALA A 259 9.12 0.14 -11.80
CA ALA A 259 8.77 1.21 -12.75
C ALA A 259 8.36 2.50 -12.00
N PRO A 260 9.27 3.15 -11.23
CA PRO A 260 8.92 4.28 -10.37
C PRO A 260 8.39 5.48 -11.15
N GLU A 261 8.92 5.77 -12.35
CA GLU A 261 8.45 6.87 -13.20
C GLU A 261 7.00 6.69 -13.62
N GLU A 262 6.62 5.49 -14.09
CA GLU A 262 5.25 5.19 -14.52
C GLU A 262 4.31 5.12 -13.33
N SER A 263 4.77 4.58 -12.22
CA SER A 263 4.03 4.49 -10.96
C SER A 263 3.72 5.85 -10.33
N VAL A 264 4.46 6.87 -10.69
CA VAL A 264 4.20 8.26 -10.31
C VAL A 264 3.42 9.00 -11.40
N ARG A 265 3.82 8.86 -12.65
CA ARG A 265 3.24 9.61 -13.77
C ARG A 265 1.76 9.26 -13.98
N ILE A 266 1.46 7.98 -14.17
CA ILE A 266 0.11 7.54 -14.54
C ILE A 266 -0.91 7.79 -13.40
N PRO A 267 -0.68 7.32 -12.16
CA PRO A 267 -1.57 7.66 -11.05
C PRO A 267 -1.60 9.16 -10.76
N GLY A 268 -0.45 9.83 -10.85
CA GLY A 268 -0.36 11.27 -10.61
C GLY A 268 -1.14 12.10 -11.62
N ASP A 269 -1.10 11.77 -12.90
CA ASP A 269 -1.88 12.45 -13.95
C ASP A 269 -3.38 12.19 -13.76
N PHE A 270 -3.73 10.97 -13.35
CA PHE A 270 -5.11 10.63 -13.04
C PHE A 270 -5.65 11.48 -11.89
N VAL A 271 -5.00 11.48 -10.73
CA VAL A 271 -5.50 12.24 -9.56
C VAL A 271 -5.46 13.75 -9.77
N ALA A 272 -4.48 14.27 -10.53
CA ALA A 272 -4.43 15.68 -10.89
C ALA A 272 -5.58 16.10 -11.83
N SER A 273 -6.16 15.16 -12.59
CA SER A 273 -7.34 15.40 -13.44
C SER A 273 -8.66 15.43 -12.67
N VAL A 274 -8.67 14.97 -11.43
CA VAL A 274 -9.87 14.94 -10.56
C VAL A 274 -10.06 16.30 -9.92
N LYS A 275 -11.19 16.93 -10.20
CA LYS A 275 -11.57 18.25 -9.66
C LYS A 275 -12.13 18.17 -8.24
#